data_144b9c05120ab9dac46f8d05ec529232
#
_entry.id   144b9c05120ab9dac46f8d05ec529232
#
_cell.length_a   1.000
_cell.length_b   1.000
_cell.length_c   1.000
_cell.angle_alpha   90.00
_cell.angle_beta   90.00
_cell.angle_gamma   90.00
#
_symmetry.space_group_name_H-M   'P 1'
#
loop_
_entity.id
_entity.type
_entity.pdbx_description
1 polymer ?
#
loop_
_entity_poly.entity_id
_entity_poly.type
_entity_poly.pdbx_seq_one_letter_code
_entity_poly.pdbx_strand_id
1 'polypeptide(L)'
;MHRQGTCAIGVMAKAPRPGQAKTRLCPPLRPAQAAALSAAFLRDITENIALAARTVPIEGCIAYAPAGDEDWFAGHLAEGTRLVLADGSPPMPPDVQGFGRCLLHAAQALFATGCAAVCLVNSDSPTLPTACLIEAAHAVLAPGDRVALGPADDGGYYLLGMKQPHPDLFTDIAWSTSNVAAATQARAAALGLDVVTLPTWYDVDDAASLDRLITGADDGYAAPATNAWIERNGLRGRISFAAQ
;
A
#
# COMPACT_ATOMS: atom_id res chain seq x y z
N MET A 1 -20.24 17.27 -4.09
CA MET A 1 -20.38 16.33 -5.23
C MET A 1 -20.39 14.93 -4.64
N HIS A 2 -21.45 14.15 -4.85
CA HIS A 2 -21.48 12.75 -4.43
C HIS A 2 -20.48 11.95 -5.28
N ARG A 3 -19.51 11.28 -4.62
CA ARG A 3 -18.50 10.40 -5.25
C ARG A 3 -19.06 8.99 -5.51
N GLN A 4 -20.37 8.90 -5.74
CA GLN A 4 -21.04 7.62 -6.06
C GLN A 4 -20.41 7.03 -7.33
N GLY A 5 -19.88 5.81 -7.21
CA GLY A 5 -19.21 5.11 -8.31
C GLY A 5 -17.68 5.25 -8.35
N THR A 6 -17.04 5.91 -7.36
CA THR A 6 -15.58 6.06 -7.29
C THR A 6 -14.99 5.08 -6.26
N CYS A 7 -13.84 4.46 -6.57
CA CYS A 7 -13.01 3.71 -5.64
C CYS A 7 -11.93 4.64 -5.06
N ALA A 8 -11.85 4.75 -3.73
CA ALA A 8 -10.72 5.40 -3.09
C ALA A 8 -9.57 4.38 -2.90
N ILE A 9 -8.39 4.69 -3.43
CA ILE A 9 -7.18 3.90 -3.15
C ILE A 9 -6.34 4.65 -2.12
N GLY A 10 -6.27 4.08 -0.90
CA GLY A 10 -5.48 4.61 0.21
C GLY A 10 -4.15 3.89 0.35
N VAL A 11 -3.03 4.61 0.14
CA VAL A 11 -1.70 4.08 0.39
C VAL A 11 -1.42 4.14 1.88
N MET A 12 -1.23 2.98 2.52
CA MET A 12 -0.85 2.88 3.94
C MET A 12 0.60 3.31 4.10
N ALA A 13 0.85 4.47 4.67
CA ALA A 13 2.19 5.04 4.69
C ALA A 13 2.56 5.69 6.02
N LYS A 14 3.82 5.51 6.42
CA LYS A 14 4.50 6.39 7.36
C LYS A 14 5.17 7.53 6.59
N ALA A 15 5.29 8.68 7.23
CA ALA A 15 6.02 9.80 6.65
C ALA A 15 7.48 9.41 6.34
N PRO A 16 8.08 9.91 5.24
CA PRO A 16 9.43 9.57 4.81
C PRO A 16 10.48 10.29 5.68
N ARG A 17 10.52 9.99 6.99
CA ARG A 17 11.42 10.61 7.98
C ARG A 17 12.67 9.77 8.20
N PRO A 18 13.86 10.39 8.25
CA PRO A 18 15.11 9.67 8.59
C PRO A 18 14.99 8.95 9.94
N GLY A 19 15.38 7.67 9.96
CA GLY A 19 15.32 6.81 11.14
C GLY A 19 13.93 6.27 11.51
N GLN A 20 12.88 6.60 10.74
CA GLN A 20 11.52 6.11 10.94
C GLN A 20 10.97 5.34 9.73
N ALA A 21 11.32 5.76 8.51
CA ALA A 21 10.95 5.07 7.28
C ALA A 21 12.03 4.07 6.86
N LYS A 22 11.62 2.88 6.41
CA LYS A 22 12.49 1.84 5.84
C LYS A 22 13.71 1.48 6.72
N THR A 23 13.52 1.38 8.03
CA THR A 23 14.59 1.11 8.98
C THR A 23 15.26 -0.24 8.79
N ARG A 24 14.57 -1.24 8.24
CA ARG A 24 15.13 -2.57 7.90
C ARG A 24 16.11 -2.51 6.73
N LEU A 25 16.09 -1.42 5.94
CA LEU A 25 17.11 -1.16 4.92
C LEU A 25 18.36 -0.46 5.48
N CYS A 26 18.47 -0.26 6.79
CA CYS A 26 19.59 0.38 7.46
C CYS A 26 20.29 -0.59 8.42
N PRO A 27 21.42 -1.26 8.01
CA PRO A 27 22.13 -1.20 6.72
C PRO A 27 21.35 -1.92 5.60
N PRO A 28 21.73 -1.76 4.32
CA PRO A 28 22.93 -1.08 3.79
C PRO A 28 22.77 0.44 3.58
N LEU A 29 21.54 0.97 3.65
CA LEU A 29 21.30 2.40 3.48
C LEU A 29 21.56 3.16 4.79
N ARG A 30 21.95 4.43 4.65
CA ARG A 30 21.91 5.37 5.79
C ARG A 30 20.46 5.83 6.02
N PRO A 31 20.07 6.21 7.26
CA PRO A 31 18.70 6.64 7.55
C PRO A 31 18.14 7.71 6.61
N ALA A 32 18.95 8.70 6.21
CA ALA A 32 18.55 9.72 5.26
C ALA A 32 18.33 9.16 3.84
N GLN A 33 19.10 8.16 3.43
CA GLN A 33 18.91 7.48 2.14
C GLN A 33 17.64 6.63 2.14
N ALA A 34 17.37 5.91 3.22
CA ALA A 34 16.16 5.11 3.38
C ALA A 34 14.88 5.99 3.37
N ALA A 35 14.92 7.14 4.03
CA ALA A 35 13.83 8.11 3.97
C ALA A 35 13.62 8.68 2.57
N ALA A 36 14.69 9.05 1.87
CA ALA A 36 14.61 9.55 0.48
C ALA A 36 14.12 8.47 -0.49
N LEU A 37 14.46 7.19 -0.28
CA LEU A 37 13.92 6.07 -1.04
C LEU A 37 12.41 5.89 -0.76
N SER A 38 12.00 5.95 0.51
CA SER A 38 10.58 5.92 0.89
C SER A 38 9.78 7.05 0.21
N ALA A 39 10.35 8.26 0.15
CA ALA A 39 9.73 9.39 -0.56
C ALA A 39 9.60 9.13 -2.07
N ALA A 40 10.59 8.48 -2.69
CA ALA A 40 10.52 8.07 -4.09
C ALA A 40 9.43 7.00 -4.31
N PHE A 41 9.28 6.03 -3.41
CA PHE A 41 8.21 5.02 -3.46
C PHE A 41 6.83 5.68 -3.39
N LEU A 42 6.64 6.61 -2.45
CA LEU A 42 5.38 7.36 -2.32
C LEU A 42 5.05 8.14 -3.61
N ARG A 43 6.04 8.75 -4.23
CA ARG A 43 5.86 9.41 -5.50
C ARG A 43 5.40 8.45 -6.58
N ASP A 44 6.09 7.33 -6.74
CA ASP A 44 5.80 6.35 -7.77
C ASP A 44 4.44 5.68 -7.58
N ILE A 45 4.09 5.22 -6.37
CA ILE A 45 2.81 4.56 -6.13
C ILE A 45 1.64 5.54 -6.33
N THR A 46 1.77 6.80 -5.93
CA THR A 46 0.71 7.80 -6.14
C THR A 46 0.56 8.21 -7.61
N GLU A 47 1.65 8.30 -8.37
CA GLU A 47 1.62 8.49 -9.83
C GLU A 47 1.03 7.28 -10.56
N ASN A 48 1.34 6.07 -10.11
CA ASN A 48 0.75 4.84 -10.64
C ASN A 48 -0.78 4.79 -10.39
N ILE A 49 -1.24 5.19 -9.20
CA ILE A 49 -2.67 5.35 -8.91
C ILE A 49 -3.30 6.40 -9.83
N ALA A 50 -2.65 7.54 -10.04
CA ALA A 50 -3.13 8.57 -10.96
C ALA A 50 -3.18 8.09 -12.42
N LEU A 51 -2.25 7.20 -12.82
CA LEU A 51 -2.28 6.52 -14.12
C LEU A 51 -3.47 5.57 -14.24
N ALA A 52 -3.71 4.73 -13.22
CA ALA A 52 -4.87 3.84 -13.16
C ALA A 52 -6.20 4.60 -13.20
N ALA A 53 -6.25 5.78 -12.58
CA ALA A 53 -7.42 6.66 -12.55
C ALA A 53 -7.85 7.17 -13.95
N ARG A 54 -7.02 7.04 -14.96
CA ARG A 54 -7.37 7.35 -16.36
C ARG A 54 -8.29 6.30 -16.99
N THR A 55 -8.35 5.11 -16.40
CA THR A 55 -9.10 3.95 -16.93
C THR A 55 -10.36 3.65 -16.11
N VAL A 56 -10.28 3.81 -14.77
CA VAL A 56 -11.32 3.49 -13.81
C VAL A 56 -11.51 4.68 -12.88
N PRO A 57 -12.74 4.96 -12.40
CA PRO A 57 -12.96 6.07 -11.47
C PRO A 57 -12.30 5.81 -10.11
N ILE A 58 -11.05 6.24 -9.98
CA ILE A 58 -10.20 6.10 -8.79
C ILE A 58 -9.85 7.47 -8.23
N GLU A 59 -9.81 7.60 -6.90
CA GLU A 59 -9.20 8.72 -6.18
C GLU A 59 -8.04 8.22 -5.32
N GLY A 60 -6.84 8.82 -5.51
CA GLY A 60 -5.66 8.50 -4.72
C GLY A 60 -5.63 9.26 -3.39
N CYS A 61 -5.29 8.52 -2.31
CA CYS A 61 -5.09 9.08 -0.97
C CYS A 61 -3.86 8.45 -0.32
N ILE A 62 -3.25 9.15 0.64
CA ILE A 62 -2.34 8.56 1.61
C ILE A 62 -3.11 8.37 2.91
N ALA A 63 -3.19 7.13 3.39
CA ALA A 63 -3.67 6.79 4.72
C ALA A 63 -2.45 6.75 5.65
N TYR A 64 -2.22 7.82 6.41
CA TYR A 64 -0.96 8.04 7.13
C TYR A 64 -1.12 7.93 8.64
N ALA A 65 -0.01 7.66 9.32
CA ALA A 65 0.19 7.72 10.75
C ALA A 65 1.67 8.06 11.07
N PRO A 66 1.96 8.71 12.21
CA PRO A 66 1.02 9.31 13.17
C PRO A 66 0.48 10.68 12.73
N ALA A 67 -0.47 11.22 13.48
CA ALA A 67 -0.91 12.62 13.33
C ALA A 67 0.27 13.59 13.57
N GLY A 68 0.30 14.70 12.81
CA GLY A 68 1.36 15.71 12.89
C GLY A 68 2.54 15.48 11.96
N ASP A 69 2.51 14.44 11.16
CA ASP A 69 3.55 14.14 10.16
C ASP A 69 3.18 14.61 8.74
N GLU A 70 2.09 15.38 8.57
CA GLU A 70 1.53 15.79 7.28
C GLU A 70 2.54 16.51 6.38
N ASP A 71 3.33 17.42 6.95
CA ASP A 71 4.30 18.23 6.21
C ASP A 71 5.41 17.39 5.56
N TRP A 72 5.70 16.20 6.08
CA TRP A 72 6.72 15.32 5.52
C TRP A 72 6.33 14.69 4.18
N PHE A 73 5.06 14.73 3.82
CA PHE A 73 4.58 14.26 2.52
C PHE A 73 4.67 15.33 1.42
N ALA A 74 4.90 16.60 1.80
CA ALA A 74 4.92 17.71 0.87
C ALA A 74 5.97 17.51 -0.24
N GLY A 75 5.56 17.63 -1.51
CA GLY A 75 6.44 17.46 -2.67
C GLY A 75 6.77 16.02 -3.04
N HIS A 76 6.26 15.02 -2.30
CA HIS A 76 6.56 13.60 -2.51
C HIS A 76 5.36 12.80 -3.06
N LEU A 77 4.27 13.43 -3.41
CA LEU A 77 3.05 12.78 -3.88
C LEU A 77 2.66 13.28 -5.28
N ALA A 78 1.90 12.46 -6.01
CA ALA A 78 1.26 12.92 -7.24
C ALA A 78 0.26 14.05 -6.94
N GLU A 79 0.05 14.93 -7.92
CA GLU A 79 -0.92 16.02 -7.81
C GLU A 79 -2.33 15.47 -7.52
N GLY A 80 -3.06 16.14 -6.64
CA GLY A 80 -4.42 15.74 -6.24
C GLY A 80 -4.49 14.62 -5.21
N THR A 81 -3.37 13.99 -4.81
CA THR A 81 -3.34 13.01 -3.73
C THR A 81 -3.66 13.68 -2.39
N ARG A 82 -4.66 13.15 -1.67
CA ARG A 82 -5.09 13.68 -0.37
C ARG A 82 -4.47 12.88 0.77
N LEU A 83 -4.30 13.53 1.93
CA LEU A 83 -3.90 12.88 3.17
C LEU A 83 -5.13 12.55 4.01
N VAL A 84 -5.16 11.34 4.59
CA VAL A 84 -6.21 10.85 5.48
C VAL A 84 -5.54 10.20 6.68
N LEU A 85 -5.82 10.68 7.90
CA LEU A 85 -5.26 10.10 9.13
C LEU A 85 -5.80 8.68 9.33
N ALA A 86 -4.91 7.73 9.63
CA ALA A 86 -5.24 6.32 9.81
C ALA A 86 -4.38 5.67 10.92
N ASP A 87 -4.27 6.34 12.07
CA ASP A 87 -3.43 5.93 13.20
C ASP A 87 -4.08 4.88 14.12
N GLY A 88 -5.31 4.46 13.83
CA GLY A 88 -6.05 3.48 14.64
C GLY A 88 -6.56 4.03 15.98
N SER A 89 -6.51 5.36 16.17
CA SER A 89 -6.93 6.01 17.43
C SER A 89 -8.44 5.93 17.73
N PRO A 90 -9.39 5.94 16.75
CA PRO A 90 -10.81 5.78 17.06
C PRO A 90 -11.11 4.48 17.79
N PRO A 91 -12.21 4.42 18.57
CA PRO A 91 -12.69 3.17 19.17
C PRO A 91 -12.90 2.11 18.09
N MET A 92 -12.35 0.91 18.33
CA MET A 92 -12.43 -0.23 17.42
C MET A 92 -13.03 -1.43 18.16
N PRO A 93 -13.62 -2.42 17.44
CA PRO A 93 -13.99 -3.69 18.04
C PRO A 93 -12.79 -4.30 18.80
N PRO A 94 -13.03 -4.95 19.96
CA PRO A 94 -11.95 -5.40 20.85
C PRO A 94 -11.00 -6.41 20.17
N ASP A 95 -11.52 -7.18 19.21
CA ASP A 95 -10.77 -8.23 18.52
C ASP A 95 -9.98 -7.70 17.30
N VAL A 96 -10.16 -6.43 16.94
CA VAL A 96 -9.34 -5.74 15.94
C VAL A 96 -8.13 -5.11 16.63
N GLN A 97 -6.95 -5.71 16.46
CA GLN A 97 -5.74 -5.34 17.16
C GLN A 97 -4.57 -5.01 16.20
N GLY A 98 -3.49 -4.48 16.75
CA GLY A 98 -2.26 -4.21 16.01
C GLY A 98 -2.48 -3.36 14.75
N PHE A 99 -1.87 -3.75 13.64
CA PHE A 99 -1.98 -3.04 12.36
C PHE A 99 -3.41 -3.05 11.78
N GLY A 100 -4.23 -4.04 12.14
CA GLY A 100 -5.64 -4.10 11.74
C GLY A 100 -6.45 -2.87 12.15
N ARG A 101 -6.10 -2.23 13.28
CA ARG A 101 -6.73 -0.97 13.72
C ARG A 101 -6.46 0.17 12.73
N CYS A 102 -5.23 0.28 12.24
CA CYS A 102 -4.86 1.28 11.23
C CYS A 102 -5.58 1.04 9.91
N LEU A 103 -5.65 -0.23 9.48
CA LEU A 103 -6.35 -0.61 8.24
C LEU A 103 -7.85 -0.34 8.32
N LEU A 104 -8.51 -0.72 9.42
CA LEU A 104 -9.94 -0.46 9.62
C LEU A 104 -10.20 1.05 9.71
N HIS A 105 -9.36 1.81 10.42
CA HIS A 105 -9.46 3.27 10.47
C HIS A 105 -9.35 3.89 9.08
N ALA A 106 -8.33 3.48 8.30
CA ALA A 106 -8.15 3.94 6.92
C ALA A 106 -9.39 3.66 6.06
N ALA A 107 -9.91 2.42 6.12
CA ALA A 107 -11.12 2.05 5.38
C ALA A 107 -12.31 2.93 5.77
N GLN A 108 -12.60 3.07 7.06
CA GLN A 108 -13.70 3.88 7.57
C GLN A 108 -13.57 5.36 7.16
N ALA A 109 -12.37 5.94 7.32
CA ALA A 109 -12.10 7.32 6.96
C ALA A 109 -12.27 7.59 5.46
N LEU A 110 -11.84 6.65 4.61
CA LEU A 110 -12.02 6.73 3.17
C LEU A 110 -13.49 6.57 2.77
N PHE A 111 -14.22 5.62 3.34
CA PHE A 111 -15.67 5.49 3.11
C PHE A 111 -16.45 6.74 3.55
N ALA A 112 -16.04 7.38 4.65
CA ALA A 112 -16.65 8.63 5.11
C ALA A 112 -16.53 9.78 4.09
N THR A 113 -15.63 9.68 3.10
CA THR A 113 -15.55 10.65 1.98
C THR A 113 -16.66 10.46 0.94
N GLY A 114 -17.47 9.40 1.06
CA GLY A 114 -18.61 9.11 0.15
C GLY A 114 -18.22 8.30 -1.09
N CYS A 115 -17.06 7.64 -1.12
CA CYS A 115 -16.69 6.71 -2.19
C CYS A 115 -17.52 5.42 -2.12
N ALA A 116 -17.65 4.73 -3.26
CA ALA A 116 -18.43 3.49 -3.39
C ALA A 116 -17.65 2.25 -2.96
N ALA A 117 -16.33 2.31 -2.99
CA ALA A 117 -15.43 1.23 -2.62
C ALA A 117 -14.08 1.79 -2.17
N VAL A 118 -13.32 0.99 -1.43
CA VAL A 118 -11.98 1.33 -0.93
C VAL A 118 -11.00 0.22 -1.25
N CYS A 119 -9.81 0.56 -1.71
CA CYS A 119 -8.64 -0.31 -1.74
C CYS A 119 -7.55 0.30 -0.84
N LEU A 120 -7.03 -0.49 0.08
CA LEU A 120 -5.84 -0.17 0.86
C LEU A 120 -4.63 -0.82 0.19
N VAL A 121 -3.59 -0.06 -0.09
CA VAL A 121 -2.37 -0.56 -0.75
C VAL A 121 -1.16 -0.21 0.11
N ASN A 122 -0.13 -1.06 0.12
CA ASN A 122 1.11 -0.75 0.82
C ASN A 122 1.89 0.37 0.10
N SER A 123 2.82 1.01 0.80
CA SER A 123 3.73 2.03 0.25
C SER A 123 5.02 1.46 -0.31
N ASP A 124 5.19 0.14 -0.25
CA ASP A 124 6.48 -0.53 -0.31
C ASP A 124 6.70 -1.30 -1.61
N SER A 125 5.71 -1.25 -2.53
CA SER A 125 5.73 -1.89 -3.84
C SER A 125 5.73 -0.83 -4.98
N PRO A 126 6.82 -0.05 -5.16
CA PRO A 126 6.86 1.06 -6.13
C PRO A 126 6.67 0.61 -7.58
N THR A 127 6.99 -0.65 -7.87
CA THR A 127 6.87 -1.27 -9.21
C THR A 127 5.56 -2.04 -9.39
N LEU A 128 4.59 -1.94 -8.46
CA LEU A 128 3.32 -2.65 -8.58
C LEU A 128 2.68 -2.40 -9.95
N PRO A 129 2.32 -3.45 -10.73
CA PRO A 129 1.70 -3.26 -12.04
C PRO A 129 0.42 -2.43 -11.95
N THR A 130 0.28 -1.43 -12.81
CA THR A 130 -0.92 -0.57 -12.89
C THR A 130 -2.19 -1.41 -13.10
N ALA A 131 -2.07 -2.53 -13.83
CA ALA A 131 -3.17 -3.47 -14.05
C ALA A 131 -3.75 -4.02 -12.74
N CYS A 132 -2.92 -4.27 -11.71
CA CYS A 132 -3.40 -4.75 -10.41
C CYS A 132 -4.30 -3.70 -9.71
N LEU A 133 -3.95 -2.41 -9.80
CA LEU A 133 -4.78 -1.33 -9.25
C LEU A 133 -6.10 -1.19 -10.00
N ILE A 134 -6.08 -1.31 -11.33
CA ILE A 134 -7.26 -1.27 -12.20
C ILE A 134 -8.17 -2.46 -11.91
N GLU A 135 -7.62 -3.66 -11.85
CA GLU A 135 -8.38 -4.90 -11.59
C GLU A 135 -9.01 -4.88 -10.20
N ALA A 136 -8.27 -4.46 -9.18
CA ALA A 136 -8.80 -4.29 -7.82
C ALA A 136 -9.99 -3.34 -7.79
N ALA A 137 -9.85 -2.15 -8.40
CA ALA A 137 -10.92 -1.15 -8.43
C ALA A 137 -12.14 -1.67 -9.20
N HIS A 138 -11.96 -2.33 -10.34
CA HIS A 138 -13.06 -2.97 -11.07
C HIS A 138 -13.76 -4.03 -10.24
N ALA A 139 -13.00 -4.89 -9.54
CA ALA A 139 -13.57 -5.94 -8.72
C ALA A 139 -14.48 -5.38 -7.62
N VAL A 140 -14.02 -4.37 -6.88
CA VAL A 140 -14.79 -3.81 -5.76
C VAL A 140 -15.89 -2.83 -6.20
N LEU A 141 -15.83 -2.27 -7.41
CA LEU A 141 -16.91 -1.44 -7.96
C LEU A 141 -18.02 -2.27 -8.60
N ALA A 142 -17.74 -3.52 -8.99
CA ALA A 142 -18.74 -4.41 -9.58
C ALA A 142 -19.91 -4.70 -8.63
N PRO A 143 -21.11 -5.09 -9.12
CA PRO A 143 -22.23 -5.50 -8.28
C PRO A 143 -21.91 -6.65 -7.36
N GLY A 144 -22.52 -6.70 -6.17
CA GLY A 144 -22.27 -7.68 -5.13
C GLY A 144 -21.22 -7.20 -4.12
N ASP A 145 -21.15 -7.84 -2.96
CA ASP A 145 -20.16 -7.57 -1.92
C ASP A 145 -19.00 -8.54 -2.05
N ARG A 146 -17.78 -8.02 -2.12
CA ARG A 146 -16.57 -8.82 -2.35
C ARG A 146 -15.32 -8.14 -1.84
N VAL A 147 -14.26 -8.91 -1.74
CA VAL A 147 -12.90 -8.47 -1.40
C VAL A 147 -11.99 -8.67 -2.60
N ALA A 148 -11.16 -7.68 -2.93
CA ALA A 148 -10.00 -7.84 -3.81
C ALA A 148 -8.76 -8.00 -2.94
N LEU A 149 -7.98 -9.06 -3.15
CA LEU A 149 -6.78 -9.35 -2.38
C LEU A 149 -5.58 -9.50 -3.33
N GLY A 150 -4.58 -8.65 -3.16
CA GLY A 150 -3.29 -8.76 -3.85
C GLY A 150 -2.24 -9.32 -2.89
N PRO A 151 -1.90 -10.63 -2.96
CA PRO A 151 -0.95 -11.25 -2.05
C PRO A 151 0.48 -10.75 -2.30
N ALA A 152 1.27 -10.66 -1.22
CA ALA A 152 2.70 -10.38 -1.27
C ALA A 152 3.53 -11.67 -1.11
N ASP A 153 4.76 -11.65 -1.63
CA ASP A 153 5.68 -12.82 -1.61
C ASP A 153 6.03 -13.28 -0.18
N ASP A 154 5.95 -12.37 0.81
CA ASP A 154 6.24 -12.64 2.22
C ASP A 154 5.07 -13.31 2.97
N GLY A 155 3.93 -13.52 2.30
CA GLY A 155 2.70 -14.06 2.87
C GLY A 155 1.75 -13.01 3.47
N GLY A 156 2.10 -11.73 3.37
CA GLY A 156 1.21 -10.60 3.54
C GLY A 156 0.39 -10.29 2.30
N TYR A 157 -0.09 -9.06 2.19
CA TYR A 157 -0.72 -8.57 0.99
C TYR A 157 -0.30 -7.13 0.70
N TYR A 158 -0.11 -6.82 -0.59
CA TYR A 158 0.16 -5.46 -1.02
C TYR A 158 -1.12 -4.64 -1.19
N LEU A 159 -2.27 -5.31 -1.37
CA LEU A 159 -3.56 -4.65 -1.58
C LEU A 159 -4.70 -5.44 -0.92
N LEU A 160 -5.62 -4.71 -0.26
CA LEU A 160 -6.91 -5.21 0.22
C LEU A 160 -8.00 -4.24 -0.19
N GLY A 161 -8.89 -4.68 -1.10
CA GLY A 161 -10.04 -3.92 -1.58
C GLY A 161 -11.35 -4.42 -0.98
N MET A 162 -12.31 -3.51 -0.71
CA MET A 162 -13.61 -3.83 -0.13
C MET A 162 -14.67 -2.82 -0.54
N LYS A 163 -15.94 -3.23 -0.49
CA LYS A 163 -17.10 -2.41 -0.85
C LYS A 163 -17.75 -1.72 0.35
N GLN A 164 -17.51 -2.22 1.53
CA GLN A 164 -17.92 -1.62 2.81
C GLN A 164 -16.90 -1.99 3.89
N PRO A 165 -16.80 -1.21 4.98
CA PRO A 165 -15.87 -1.54 6.04
C PRO A 165 -16.37 -2.78 6.79
N HIS A 166 -15.67 -3.91 6.62
CA HIS A 166 -15.92 -5.15 7.35
C HIS A 166 -14.93 -5.28 8.50
N PRO A 167 -15.27 -4.92 9.74
CA PRO A 167 -14.34 -5.05 10.87
C PRO A 167 -13.81 -6.47 11.05
N ASP A 168 -14.65 -7.48 10.79
CA ASP A 168 -14.31 -8.89 10.95
C ASP A 168 -13.21 -9.37 10.00
N LEU A 169 -12.93 -8.66 8.90
CA LEU A 169 -11.77 -8.94 8.04
C LEU A 169 -10.44 -8.74 8.77
N PHE A 170 -10.44 -7.94 9.83
CA PHE A 170 -9.23 -7.56 10.58
C PHE A 170 -9.16 -8.22 11.98
N THR A 171 -10.15 -9.06 12.31
CA THR A 171 -10.25 -9.73 13.61
C THR A 171 -9.33 -10.93 13.68
N ASP A 172 -8.62 -11.09 14.80
CA ASP A 172 -7.74 -12.23 15.10
C ASP A 172 -6.70 -12.53 14.01
N ILE A 173 -6.20 -11.50 13.36
CA ILE A 173 -5.10 -11.62 12.40
C ILE A 173 -3.77 -11.52 13.15
N ALA A 174 -2.92 -12.52 12.99
CA ALA A 174 -1.53 -12.49 13.48
C ALA A 174 -0.67 -11.63 12.52
N TRP A 175 -0.69 -10.32 12.75
CA TRP A 175 0.05 -9.36 11.92
C TRP A 175 1.55 -9.61 11.94
N SER A 176 2.25 -9.23 10.87
CA SER A 176 3.69 -9.42 10.69
C SER A 176 4.14 -10.89 10.65
N THR A 177 3.28 -11.77 10.16
CA THR A 177 3.57 -13.17 9.88
C THR A 177 3.32 -13.51 8.41
N SER A 178 3.91 -14.59 7.92
CA SER A 178 3.70 -15.09 6.55
C SER A 178 2.31 -15.69 6.29
N ASN A 179 1.37 -15.58 7.23
CA ASN A 179 0.02 -16.15 7.13
C ASN A 179 -1.08 -15.08 7.02
N VAL A 180 -0.73 -13.80 6.92
CA VAL A 180 -1.69 -12.69 6.95
C VAL A 180 -2.68 -12.77 5.77
N ALA A 181 -2.21 -13.01 4.55
CA ALA A 181 -3.07 -13.12 3.38
C ALA A 181 -4.05 -14.30 3.49
N ALA A 182 -3.56 -15.48 3.87
CA ALA A 182 -4.37 -16.66 4.05
C ALA A 182 -5.43 -16.50 5.17
N ALA A 183 -5.04 -15.88 6.29
CA ALA A 183 -5.97 -15.58 7.39
C ALA A 183 -7.06 -14.59 6.94
N THR A 184 -6.71 -13.55 6.19
CA THR A 184 -7.68 -12.57 5.65
C THR A 184 -8.63 -13.23 4.66
N GLN A 185 -8.14 -14.13 3.78
CA GLN A 185 -8.99 -14.91 2.87
C GLN A 185 -9.97 -15.81 3.65
N ALA A 186 -9.51 -16.47 4.72
CA ALA A 186 -10.36 -17.30 5.56
C ALA A 186 -11.45 -16.46 6.25
N ARG A 187 -11.13 -15.24 6.72
CA ARG A 187 -12.13 -14.31 7.27
C ARG A 187 -13.14 -13.88 6.21
N ALA A 188 -12.71 -13.51 5.02
CA ALA A 188 -13.61 -13.18 3.92
C ALA A 188 -14.57 -14.34 3.60
N ALA A 189 -14.05 -15.57 3.51
CA ALA A 189 -14.86 -16.75 3.27
C ALA A 189 -15.88 -17.00 4.41
N ALA A 190 -15.50 -16.83 5.68
CA ALA A 190 -16.39 -16.94 6.81
C ALA A 190 -17.52 -15.90 6.83
N LEU A 191 -17.28 -14.74 6.22
CA LEU A 191 -18.27 -13.68 6.03
C LEU A 191 -19.15 -13.91 4.77
N GLY A 192 -18.90 -14.96 4.00
CA GLY A 192 -19.59 -15.22 2.73
C GLY A 192 -19.24 -14.25 1.61
N LEU A 193 -18.09 -13.58 1.71
CA LEU A 193 -17.62 -12.64 0.69
C LEU A 193 -16.86 -13.36 -0.42
N ASP A 194 -17.14 -13.02 -1.66
CA ASP A 194 -16.33 -13.44 -2.79
C ASP A 194 -14.95 -12.79 -2.72
N VAL A 195 -13.89 -13.58 -2.93
CA VAL A 195 -12.52 -13.07 -2.97
C VAL A 195 -11.98 -13.09 -4.38
N VAL A 196 -11.67 -11.93 -4.92
CA VAL A 196 -10.93 -11.77 -6.18
C VAL A 196 -9.45 -11.68 -5.83
N THR A 197 -8.70 -12.75 -6.14
CA THR A 197 -7.25 -12.77 -5.89
C THR A 197 -6.51 -12.22 -7.10
N LEU A 198 -5.70 -11.19 -6.86
CA LEU A 198 -4.85 -10.55 -7.85
C LEU A 198 -3.51 -11.31 -7.98
N PRO A 199 -2.71 -11.04 -9.03
CA PRO A 199 -1.35 -11.57 -9.13
C PRO A 199 -0.51 -11.24 -7.92
N THR A 200 0.33 -12.20 -7.48
CA THR A 200 1.30 -11.96 -6.39
C THR A 200 2.34 -10.93 -6.81
N TRP A 201 2.73 -10.05 -5.89
CA TRP A 201 3.79 -9.08 -6.10
C TRP A 201 4.72 -9.03 -4.89
N TYR A 202 5.76 -8.19 -4.93
CA TYR A 202 6.71 -8.05 -3.83
C TYR A 202 6.72 -6.64 -3.27
N ASP A 203 7.15 -6.54 -2.04
CA ASP A 203 7.50 -5.30 -1.34
C ASP A 203 9.01 -5.20 -1.08
N VAL A 204 9.49 -3.99 -0.91
CA VAL A 204 10.92 -3.70 -0.73
C VAL A 204 11.16 -3.35 0.72
N ASP A 205 11.42 -4.37 1.54
CA ASP A 205 11.57 -4.24 2.99
C ASP A 205 12.93 -4.63 3.55
N ASP A 206 13.73 -5.35 2.77
CA ASP A 206 15.05 -5.84 3.18
C ASP A 206 16.10 -5.70 2.06
N ALA A 207 17.33 -6.13 2.34
CA ALA A 207 18.43 -6.05 1.39
C ALA A 207 18.20 -6.89 0.12
N ALA A 208 17.54 -8.03 0.23
CA ALA A 208 17.29 -8.92 -0.89
C ALA A 208 16.23 -8.33 -1.84
N SER A 209 15.14 -7.83 -1.31
CA SER A 209 14.10 -7.14 -2.09
C SER A 209 14.59 -5.81 -2.67
N LEU A 210 15.51 -5.11 -1.99
CA LEU A 210 16.21 -3.96 -2.54
C LEU A 210 17.11 -4.33 -3.73
N ASP A 211 17.85 -5.43 -3.65
CA ASP A 211 18.66 -5.94 -4.76
C ASP A 211 17.79 -6.32 -5.96
N ARG A 212 16.64 -6.98 -5.73
CA ARG A 212 15.65 -7.29 -6.76
C ARG A 212 15.18 -6.01 -7.48
N LEU A 213 14.81 -4.99 -6.71
CA LEU A 213 14.39 -3.69 -7.26
C LEU A 213 15.50 -3.03 -8.11
N ILE A 214 16.75 -3.05 -7.64
CA ILE A 214 17.91 -2.43 -8.34
C ILE A 214 18.23 -3.15 -9.66
N THR A 215 18.07 -4.47 -9.71
CA THR A 215 18.28 -5.26 -10.92
C THR A 215 17.23 -4.99 -12.00
N GLY A 216 16.02 -4.54 -11.60
CA GLY A 216 14.96 -4.12 -12.53
C GLY A 216 14.43 -5.26 -13.40
N ALA A 217 14.36 -6.48 -12.85
CA ALA A 217 14.00 -7.69 -13.60
C ALA A 217 12.48 -7.90 -13.80
N ASP A 218 11.65 -7.01 -13.26
CA ASP A 218 10.19 -7.22 -13.21
C ASP A 218 9.43 -6.32 -14.20
N ASP A 219 8.41 -6.89 -14.87
CA ASP A 219 7.53 -6.19 -15.84
C ASP A 219 6.39 -5.43 -15.11
N GLY A 220 6.74 -4.61 -14.11
CA GLY A 220 5.79 -3.81 -13.35
C GLY A 220 5.68 -2.36 -13.85
N TYR A 221 5.18 -1.48 -12.98
CA TYR A 221 5.22 -0.04 -13.20
C TYR A 221 6.67 0.44 -13.21
N ALA A 222 6.98 1.36 -14.13
CA ALA A 222 8.36 1.80 -14.39
C ALA A 222 9.07 2.50 -13.21
N ALA A 223 8.33 2.95 -12.19
CA ALA A 223 8.83 3.59 -10.98
C ALA A 223 9.92 4.65 -11.23
N PRO A 224 9.62 5.73 -11.97
CA PRO A 224 10.63 6.68 -12.44
C PRO A 224 11.35 7.43 -11.31
N ALA A 225 10.65 7.78 -10.22
CA ALA A 225 11.26 8.47 -9.08
C ALA A 225 12.23 7.55 -8.33
N THR A 226 11.86 6.28 -8.14
CA THR A 226 12.70 5.24 -7.54
C THR A 226 13.94 4.98 -8.41
N ASN A 227 13.76 4.80 -9.71
CA ASN A 227 14.87 4.61 -10.64
C ASN A 227 15.84 5.80 -10.62
N ALA A 228 15.34 7.02 -10.66
CA ALA A 228 16.16 8.22 -10.56
C ALA A 228 16.91 8.31 -9.21
N TRP A 229 16.29 7.82 -8.12
CA TRP A 229 16.96 7.73 -6.83
C TRP A 229 18.08 6.69 -6.83
N ILE A 230 17.86 5.49 -7.40
CA ILE A 230 18.86 4.42 -7.55
C ILE A 230 20.07 4.92 -8.33
N GLU A 231 19.84 5.60 -9.45
CA GLU A 231 20.90 6.16 -10.29
C GLU A 231 21.73 7.23 -9.56
N ARG A 232 21.08 8.20 -8.93
CA ARG A 232 21.76 9.27 -8.16
C ARG A 232 22.60 8.74 -7.01
N ASN A 233 22.23 7.59 -6.43
CA ASN A 233 22.99 6.96 -5.35
C ASN A 233 24.03 5.95 -5.85
N GLY A 234 24.18 5.78 -7.19
CA GLY A 234 25.18 4.91 -7.80
C GLY A 234 24.99 3.44 -7.40
N LEU A 235 23.73 2.97 -7.27
CA LEU A 235 23.43 1.61 -6.82
C LEU A 235 23.35 0.60 -7.97
N ARG A 236 23.14 1.05 -9.22
CA ARG A 236 23.15 0.15 -10.38
C ARG A 236 24.57 -0.43 -10.59
N GLY A 237 24.64 -1.74 -10.79
CA GLY A 237 25.90 -2.45 -11.02
C GLY A 237 26.75 -2.70 -9.77
N ARG A 238 26.24 -2.42 -8.57
CA ARG A 238 26.88 -2.86 -7.31
C ARG A 238 26.72 -4.37 -7.13
N ILE A 239 27.69 -4.97 -6.42
CA ILE A 239 27.57 -6.33 -5.89
C ILE A 239 26.40 -6.33 -4.88
N SER A 240 25.58 -7.41 -4.93
CA SER A 240 24.39 -7.59 -4.08
C SER A 240 24.62 -7.20 -2.62
N PHE A 241 23.68 -6.48 -2.04
CA PHE A 241 23.67 -6.16 -0.61
C PHE A 241 23.36 -7.39 0.26
N ALA A 242 22.63 -8.37 -0.28
CA ALA A 242 22.28 -9.60 0.43
C ALA A 242 23.48 -10.53 0.63
N ALA A 243 24.60 -10.29 -0.04
CA ALA A 243 25.84 -11.09 0.06
C ALA A 243 26.83 -10.53 1.10
N GLN A 244 26.49 -9.47 1.82
CA GLN A 244 27.29 -8.85 2.88
C GLN A 244 26.67 -9.08 4.26
#